data_5ea902a0b5d2dcfbecfd97e70ed7707f
#
_entry.id   5ea902a0b5d2dcfbecfd97e70ed7707f
#
_cell.length_a   1.000
_cell.length_b   1.000
_cell.length_c   1.000
_cell.angle_alpha   90.00
_cell.angle_beta   90.00
_cell.angle_gamma   90.00
#
_symmetry.space_group_name_H-M   'P 1'
#
loop_
_entity.id
_entity.type
_entity.pdbx_description
1 polymer ?
#
loop_
_entity_poly.entity_id
_entity_poly.type
_entity_poly.pdbx_seq_one_letter_code
_entity_poly.pdbx_strand_id
1 'polypeptide(L)'
;MNDKLSLLYQRRSIRAYTDAPVSKEEIMEILKAGFAAPNGISRYAWHVTVIEDADIRNQIGAMSSHRHCCAEAPVVFLVSGDQSRYSVEPRAAVAEACWPQDCAAMVQNMLLAATGLGLGSLWMGAYPFGGSDDSLRNIVGLPEHLIPFALVSVGHSAEDKEPRTNYEESQVMWK
;
A
#
# COMPACT_ATOMS: atom_id res chain seq x y z
N MET A 1 10.13 25.90 -0.36
CA MET A 1 10.21 24.43 -0.62
C MET A 1 9.97 24.24 -2.11
N ASN A 2 10.62 23.30 -2.79
CA ASN A 2 10.38 23.08 -4.23
C ASN A 2 8.98 22.47 -4.41
N ASP A 3 8.10 23.16 -5.15
CA ASP A 3 6.70 22.75 -5.32
C ASP A 3 6.55 21.33 -5.88
N LYS A 4 7.52 20.90 -6.73
CA LYS A 4 7.54 19.54 -7.29
C LYS A 4 7.78 18.43 -6.26
N LEU A 5 8.36 18.78 -5.10
CA LEU A 5 8.65 17.85 -4.02
C LEU A 5 7.61 17.95 -2.87
N SER A 6 6.65 18.87 -2.97
CA SER A 6 5.66 19.11 -1.92
C SER A 6 4.88 17.85 -1.55
N LEU A 7 4.53 16.99 -2.51
CA LEU A 7 3.84 15.71 -2.29
C LEU A 7 4.55 14.79 -1.29
N LEU A 8 5.89 14.79 -1.29
CA LEU A 8 6.68 13.96 -0.37
C LEU A 8 6.47 14.36 1.08
N TYR A 9 6.29 15.65 1.35
CA TYR A 9 6.10 16.21 2.69
C TYR A 9 4.62 16.26 3.10
N GLN A 10 3.72 16.48 2.15
CA GLN A 10 2.27 16.52 2.35
C GLN A 10 1.68 15.14 2.61
N ARG A 11 2.27 14.07 2.04
CA ARG A 11 1.82 12.70 2.30
C ARG A 11 1.85 12.40 3.80
N ARG A 12 0.69 12.12 4.37
CA ARG A 12 0.52 11.76 5.78
C ARG A 12 -0.28 10.46 5.90
N SER A 13 -0.09 9.77 7.01
CA SER A 13 -0.90 8.59 7.35
C SER A 13 -2.26 9.04 7.87
N ILE A 14 -3.31 8.85 7.08
CA ILE A 14 -4.70 9.22 7.36
C ILE A 14 -5.46 7.98 7.84
N ARG A 15 -6.19 8.14 8.94
CA ARG A 15 -6.90 7.04 9.63
C ARG A 15 -8.39 7.29 9.83
N ALA A 16 -8.87 8.49 9.47
CA ALA A 16 -10.27 8.84 9.49
C ALA A 16 -10.68 9.34 8.10
N TYR A 17 -11.77 8.83 7.59
CA TYR A 17 -12.27 9.14 6.25
C TYR A 17 -13.71 9.67 6.32
N THR A 18 -14.09 10.43 5.31
CA THR A 18 -15.49 10.81 5.08
C THR A 18 -16.19 9.73 4.25
N ASP A 19 -17.51 9.79 4.19
CA ASP A 19 -18.33 8.88 3.37
C ASP A 19 -18.27 9.17 1.85
N ALA A 20 -17.49 10.19 1.44
CA ALA A 20 -17.35 10.54 0.03
C ALA A 20 -16.67 9.40 -0.75
N PRO A 21 -17.24 8.99 -1.88
CA PRO A 21 -16.67 7.89 -2.68
C PRO A 21 -15.36 8.31 -3.34
N VAL A 22 -14.51 7.33 -3.61
CA VAL A 22 -13.35 7.46 -4.50
C VAL A 22 -13.78 6.97 -5.88
N SER A 23 -13.57 7.79 -6.90
CA SER A 23 -13.96 7.46 -8.26
C SER A 23 -13.12 6.32 -8.87
N LYS A 24 -13.65 5.65 -9.89
CA LYS A 24 -12.90 4.64 -10.64
C LYS A 24 -11.67 5.21 -11.32
N GLU A 25 -11.75 6.45 -11.78
CA GLU A 25 -10.66 7.19 -12.40
C GLU A 25 -9.51 7.39 -11.40
N GLU A 26 -9.81 7.83 -10.17
CA GLU A 26 -8.82 8.00 -9.10
C GLU A 26 -8.20 6.65 -8.70
N ILE A 27 -9.00 5.60 -8.56
CA ILE A 27 -8.51 4.24 -8.30
C ILE A 27 -7.53 3.80 -9.39
N MET A 28 -7.87 4.02 -10.66
CA MET A 28 -7.02 3.65 -11.79
C MET A 28 -5.72 4.45 -11.83
N GLU A 29 -5.74 5.75 -11.51
CA GLU A 29 -4.51 6.56 -11.45
C GLU A 29 -3.59 6.11 -10.30
N ILE A 30 -4.13 5.76 -9.13
CA ILE A 30 -3.37 5.19 -8.02
C ILE A 30 -2.73 3.85 -8.43
N LEU A 31 -3.47 2.97 -9.09
CA LEU A 31 -2.95 1.70 -9.59
C LEU A 31 -1.82 1.92 -10.60
N LYS A 32 -2.01 2.77 -11.62
CA LYS A 32 -0.98 3.08 -12.62
C LYS A 32 0.29 3.63 -11.98
N ALA A 33 0.17 4.52 -11.00
CA ALA A 33 1.31 5.05 -10.26
C ALA A 33 2.03 3.94 -9.48
N GLY A 34 1.30 3.04 -8.83
CA GLY A 34 1.86 1.87 -8.18
C GLY A 34 2.66 1.01 -9.14
N PHE A 35 2.07 0.65 -10.29
CA PHE A 35 2.72 -0.17 -11.31
C PHE A 35 3.91 0.53 -12.01
N ALA A 36 4.09 1.84 -11.87
CA ALA A 36 5.26 2.58 -12.34
C ALA A 36 6.47 2.46 -11.39
N ALA A 37 6.36 1.75 -10.28
CA ALA A 37 7.46 1.56 -9.34
C ALA A 37 8.61 0.74 -9.95
N PRO A 38 9.86 1.01 -9.53
CA PRO A 38 10.97 0.15 -9.88
C PRO A 38 10.82 -1.22 -9.21
N ASN A 39 11.43 -2.25 -9.81
CA ASN A 39 11.44 -3.60 -9.25
C ASN A 39 12.76 -4.32 -9.51
N GLY A 40 13.08 -5.28 -8.64
CA GLY A 40 14.26 -6.11 -8.75
C GLY A 40 14.19 -7.05 -9.95
N ILE A 41 15.23 -7.02 -10.80
CA ILE A 41 15.44 -7.93 -11.94
C ILE A 41 14.24 -8.11 -12.89
N SER A 42 13.35 -7.12 -12.98
CA SER A 42 12.19 -7.09 -13.90
C SER A 42 11.22 -8.28 -13.74
N ARG A 43 11.02 -8.76 -12.53
CA ARG A 43 10.05 -9.85 -12.25
C ARG A 43 8.63 -9.35 -12.14
N TYR A 44 8.45 -8.08 -11.72
CA TYR A 44 7.11 -7.50 -11.48
C TYR A 44 6.27 -8.43 -10.59
N ALA A 45 6.88 -8.90 -9.50
CA ALA A 45 6.34 -9.93 -8.62
C ALA A 45 5.38 -9.35 -7.59
N TRP A 46 4.47 -8.51 -8.03
CA TRP A 46 3.40 -7.91 -7.26
C TRP A 46 2.03 -8.18 -7.86
N HIS A 47 1.03 -8.19 -7.00
CA HIS A 47 -0.37 -8.27 -7.35
C HIS A 47 -1.15 -7.27 -6.49
N VAL A 48 -2.21 -6.68 -7.03
CA VAL A 48 -3.09 -5.77 -6.28
C VAL A 48 -4.53 -6.24 -6.37
N THR A 49 -5.14 -6.46 -5.22
CA THR A 49 -6.59 -6.70 -5.11
C THR A 49 -7.24 -5.40 -4.64
N VAL A 50 -8.19 -4.89 -5.41
CA VAL A 50 -8.99 -3.71 -5.06
C VAL A 50 -10.24 -4.17 -4.32
N ILE A 51 -10.44 -3.64 -3.12
CA ILE A 51 -11.52 -4.04 -2.20
C ILE A 51 -12.45 -2.84 -2.00
N GLU A 52 -13.59 -2.86 -2.66
CA GLU A 52 -14.67 -1.86 -2.51
C GLU A 52 -15.85 -2.45 -1.74
N ASP A 53 -15.94 -3.77 -1.63
CA ASP A 53 -16.98 -4.46 -0.88
C ASP A 53 -16.94 -4.11 0.60
N ALA A 54 -18.03 -3.57 1.13
CA ALA A 54 -18.12 -3.07 2.50
C ALA A 54 -18.01 -4.19 3.54
N ASP A 55 -18.55 -5.37 3.25
CA ASP A 55 -18.52 -6.50 4.18
C ASP A 55 -17.09 -7.03 4.32
N ILE A 56 -16.34 -7.11 3.22
CA ILE A 56 -14.92 -7.49 3.23
C ILE A 56 -14.11 -6.45 4.01
N ARG A 57 -14.31 -5.14 3.73
CA ARG A 57 -13.61 -4.06 4.45
C ARG A 57 -13.91 -4.07 5.96
N ASN A 58 -15.16 -4.31 6.35
CA ASN A 58 -15.56 -4.44 7.74
C ASN A 58 -14.89 -5.63 8.43
N GLN A 59 -14.83 -6.79 7.77
CA GLN A 59 -14.13 -7.95 8.31
C GLN A 59 -12.64 -7.69 8.50
N ILE A 60 -11.98 -7.02 7.53
CA ILE A 60 -10.58 -6.61 7.65
C ILE A 60 -10.40 -5.62 8.81
N GLY A 61 -11.29 -4.63 8.93
CA GLY A 61 -11.27 -3.65 10.01
C GLY A 61 -11.40 -4.29 11.40
N ALA A 62 -12.19 -5.34 11.52
CA ALA A 62 -12.40 -6.07 12.77
C ALA A 62 -11.21 -6.94 13.19
N MET A 63 -10.24 -7.23 12.30
CA MET A 63 -9.09 -8.10 12.63
C MET A 63 -8.18 -7.49 13.71
N SER A 64 -8.05 -6.19 13.79
CA SER A 64 -7.26 -5.50 14.82
C SER A 64 -7.56 -4.01 14.88
N SER A 65 -7.27 -3.38 16.04
CA SER A 65 -7.40 -1.93 16.22
C SER A 65 -6.57 -1.09 15.23
N HIS A 66 -5.51 -1.66 14.65
CA HIS A 66 -4.67 -0.98 13.66
C HIS A 66 -5.28 -1.00 12.26
N ARG A 67 -6.31 -1.82 12.02
CA ARG A 67 -6.99 -1.99 10.73
C ARG A 67 -8.39 -1.39 10.69
N HIS A 68 -8.87 -0.79 11.79
CA HIS A 68 -10.23 -0.22 11.88
C HIS A 68 -10.56 0.73 10.73
N CYS A 69 -9.58 1.52 10.28
CA CYS A 69 -9.75 2.45 9.16
C CYS A 69 -10.05 1.78 7.81
N CYS A 70 -9.84 0.45 7.67
CA CYS A 70 -10.29 -0.27 6.48
C CYS A 70 -11.82 -0.31 6.36
N ALA A 71 -12.53 -0.33 7.48
CA ALA A 71 -13.99 -0.29 7.49
C ALA A 71 -14.52 1.09 7.07
N GLU A 72 -13.82 2.16 7.45
CA GLU A 72 -14.21 3.54 7.14
C GLU A 72 -13.84 3.98 5.72
N ALA A 73 -12.70 3.51 5.21
CA ALA A 73 -12.22 3.90 3.89
C ALA A 73 -13.14 3.36 2.77
N PRO A 74 -13.50 4.16 1.75
CA PRO A 74 -14.32 3.69 0.63
C PRO A 74 -13.63 2.64 -0.24
N VAL A 75 -12.30 2.59 -0.25
CA VAL A 75 -11.51 1.59 -0.97
C VAL A 75 -10.28 1.17 -0.17
N VAL A 76 -9.94 -0.12 -0.23
CA VAL A 76 -8.72 -0.69 0.32
C VAL A 76 -8.02 -1.48 -0.78
N PHE A 77 -6.71 -1.26 -0.94
CA PHE A 77 -5.88 -2.07 -1.83
C PHE A 77 -5.10 -3.07 -0.98
N LEU A 78 -5.18 -4.35 -1.34
CA LEU A 78 -4.29 -5.38 -0.81
C LEU A 78 -3.17 -5.60 -1.83
N VAL A 79 -1.96 -5.16 -1.48
CA VAL A 79 -0.75 -5.43 -2.26
C VAL A 79 -0.16 -6.76 -1.78
N SER A 80 0.14 -7.64 -2.71
CA SER A 80 0.65 -8.99 -2.44
C SER A 80 1.88 -9.28 -3.31
N GLY A 81 2.81 -10.09 -2.79
CA GLY A 81 3.86 -10.70 -3.60
C GLY A 81 3.31 -11.89 -4.38
N ASP A 82 3.61 -11.97 -5.66
CA ASP A 82 3.21 -13.08 -6.53
C ASP A 82 4.33 -14.12 -6.61
N GLN A 83 4.19 -15.20 -5.85
CA GLN A 83 5.15 -16.29 -5.77
C GLN A 83 5.40 -16.95 -7.14
N SER A 84 4.40 -17.03 -7.99
CA SER A 84 4.53 -17.61 -9.32
C SER A 84 5.52 -16.84 -10.21
N ARG A 85 5.80 -15.59 -9.89
CA ARG A 85 6.71 -14.69 -10.61
C ARG A 85 8.10 -14.61 -9.98
N TYR A 86 8.21 -14.61 -8.65
CA TYR A 86 9.52 -14.48 -8.02
C TYR A 86 10.23 -15.82 -7.84
N SER A 87 9.52 -16.94 -7.76
CA SER A 87 10.12 -18.28 -7.60
C SER A 87 10.57 -18.93 -8.92
N VAL A 88 10.78 -18.14 -9.98
CA VAL A 88 11.15 -18.64 -11.32
C VAL A 88 12.66 -18.55 -11.56
N GLU A 89 13.29 -19.67 -11.92
CA GLU A 89 14.69 -19.70 -12.33
C GLU A 89 14.93 -19.04 -13.72
N PRO A 90 16.12 -18.52 -14.02
CA PRO A 90 17.23 -18.31 -13.08
C PRO A 90 16.98 -17.13 -12.14
N ARG A 91 17.69 -17.06 -11.01
CA ARG A 91 17.65 -15.99 -10.01
C ARG A 91 16.42 -15.97 -9.08
N ALA A 92 15.76 -17.12 -8.88
CA ALA A 92 14.64 -17.22 -7.94
C ALA A 92 14.98 -16.65 -6.54
N ALA A 93 16.13 -17.02 -5.98
CA ALA A 93 16.58 -16.53 -4.67
C ALA A 93 16.76 -15.00 -4.62
N VAL A 94 17.22 -14.38 -5.70
CA VAL A 94 17.33 -12.90 -5.77
C VAL A 94 15.95 -12.27 -5.84
N ALA A 95 15.07 -12.81 -6.66
CA ALA A 95 13.70 -12.31 -6.78
C ALA A 95 12.92 -12.45 -5.45
N GLU A 96 13.10 -13.57 -4.74
CA GLU A 96 12.54 -13.81 -3.43
C GLU A 96 13.02 -12.78 -2.39
N ALA A 97 14.28 -12.38 -2.43
CA ALA A 97 14.82 -11.33 -1.57
C ALA A 97 14.32 -9.92 -1.94
N CYS A 98 13.95 -9.70 -3.20
CA CYS A 98 13.56 -8.38 -3.72
C CYS A 98 12.06 -8.11 -3.65
N TRP A 99 11.19 -9.11 -3.76
CA TRP A 99 9.75 -8.86 -3.88
C TRP A 99 9.14 -8.01 -2.76
N PRO A 100 9.58 -8.09 -1.48
CA PRO A 100 9.04 -7.19 -0.47
C PRO A 100 9.44 -5.72 -0.70
N GLN A 101 10.65 -5.51 -1.23
CA GLN A 101 11.14 -4.16 -1.58
C GLN A 101 10.36 -3.61 -2.78
N ASP A 102 10.09 -4.46 -3.78
CA ASP A 102 9.28 -4.11 -4.94
C ASP A 102 7.86 -3.70 -4.53
N CYS A 103 7.21 -4.49 -3.68
CA CYS A 103 5.91 -4.17 -3.13
C CYS A 103 5.93 -2.87 -2.31
N ALA A 104 7.00 -2.63 -1.54
CA ALA A 104 7.16 -1.40 -0.77
C ALA A 104 7.27 -0.17 -1.68
N ALA A 105 8.05 -0.26 -2.77
CA ALA A 105 8.16 0.80 -3.77
C ALA A 105 6.81 1.09 -4.43
N MET A 106 6.06 0.03 -4.80
CA MET A 106 4.70 0.17 -5.33
C MET A 106 3.78 0.89 -4.35
N VAL A 107 3.73 0.45 -3.09
CA VAL A 107 2.89 1.07 -2.06
C VAL A 107 3.24 2.54 -1.89
N GLN A 108 4.53 2.90 -1.84
CA GLN A 108 4.92 4.30 -1.70
C GLN A 108 4.43 5.15 -2.87
N ASN A 109 4.51 4.66 -4.10
CA ASN A 109 3.96 5.35 -5.26
C ASN A 109 2.44 5.54 -5.16
N MET A 110 1.70 4.50 -4.71
CA MET A 110 0.25 4.59 -4.49
C MET A 110 -0.11 5.66 -3.46
N LEU A 111 0.64 5.75 -2.35
CA LEU A 111 0.43 6.78 -1.32
C LEU A 111 0.67 8.20 -1.84
N LEU A 112 1.71 8.38 -2.66
CA LEU A 112 2.00 9.68 -3.29
C LEU A 112 0.94 10.06 -4.32
N ALA A 113 0.46 9.10 -5.12
CA ALA A 113 -0.61 9.33 -6.08
C ALA A 113 -1.91 9.74 -5.37
N ALA A 114 -2.30 9.02 -4.30
CA ALA A 114 -3.46 9.39 -3.49
C ALA A 114 -3.34 10.84 -2.96
N THR A 115 -2.15 11.20 -2.43
CA THR A 115 -1.89 12.59 -1.98
C THR A 115 -2.01 13.59 -3.12
N GLY A 116 -1.49 13.26 -4.31
CA GLY A 116 -1.57 14.13 -5.50
C GLY A 116 -3.00 14.33 -6.02
N LEU A 117 -3.88 13.38 -5.75
CA LEU A 117 -5.32 13.44 -6.06
C LEU A 117 -6.14 14.12 -4.94
N GLY A 118 -5.49 14.61 -3.88
CA GLY A 118 -6.18 15.21 -2.74
C GLY A 118 -6.82 14.19 -1.79
N LEU A 119 -6.46 12.90 -1.91
CA LEU A 119 -6.96 11.83 -1.08
C LEU A 119 -6.03 11.53 0.10
N GLY A 120 -6.63 11.09 1.20
CA GLY A 120 -5.93 10.51 2.34
C GLY A 120 -5.61 9.04 2.12
N SER A 121 -4.49 8.58 2.69
CA SER A 121 -4.11 7.17 2.61
C SER A 121 -3.33 6.68 3.82
N LEU A 122 -3.37 5.35 4.06
CA LEU A 122 -2.58 4.70 5.11
C LEU A 122 -2.02 3.37 4.64
N TRP A 123 -0.74 3.13 4.91
CA TRP A 123 -0.09 1.84 4.77
C TRP A 123 -0.18 1.04 6.07
N MET A 124 -0.73 -0.15 6.01
CA MET A 124 -0.79 -1.13 7.10
C MET A 124 -0.06 -2.40 6.66
N GLY A 125 1.03 -2.75 7.34
CA GLY A 125 1.82 -3.94 7.02
C GLY A 125 1.06 -5.24 7.28
N ALA A 126 1.26 -6.24 6.40
CA ALA A 126 0.85 -7.63 6.61
C ALA A 126 2.08 -8.54 6.68
N TYR A 127 3.02 -8.39 5.78
CA TYR A 127 4.31 -9.10 5.80
C TYR A 127 5.37 -8.32 6.63
N PRO A 128 6.25 -8.97 7.39
CA PRO A 128 6.37 -10.41 7.64
C PRO A 128 5.59 -10.91 8.87
N PHE A 129 4.61 -10.17 9.32
CA PHE A 129 3.86 -10.44 10.55
C PHE A 129 2.93 -11.65 10.36
N GLY A 130 3.51 -12.86 10.41
CA GLY A 130 2.78 -14.12 10.32
C GLY A 130 1.64 -14.24 11.34
N GLY A 131 0.61 -15.02 11.03
CA GLY A 131 -0.56 -15.25 11.89
C GLY A 131 -1.78 -14.40 11.56
N SER A 132 -1.62 -13.24 10.91
CA SER A 132 -2.74 -12.48 10.34
C SER A 132 -2.98 -12.79 8.86
N ASP A 133 -2.01 -13.40 8.18
CA ASP A 133 -2.02 -13.58 6.74
C ASP A 133 -3.06 -14.59 6.27
N ASP A 134 -3.21 -15.72 6.99
CA ASP A 134 -4.22 -16.73 6.64
C ASP A 134 -5.64 -16.19 6.84
N SER A 135 -5.88 -15.42 7.90
CA SER A 135 -7.18 -14.79 8.12
C SER A 135 -7.50 -13.76 7.05
N LEU A 136 -6.53 -12.90 6.71
CA LEU A 136 -6.68 -11.90 5.65
C LEU A 136 -6.86 -12.58 4.29
N ARG A 137 -6.09 -13.63 4.02
CA ARG A 137 -6.23 -14.47 2.81
C ARG A 137 -7.63 -15.04 2.68
N ASN A 138 -8.17 -15.60 3.76
CA ASN A 138 -9.50 -16.22 3.77
C ASN A 138 -10.62 -15.19 3.57
N ILE A 139 -10.51 -14.02 4.22
CA ILE A 139 -11.49 -12.94 4.09
C ILE A 139 -11.56 -12.45 2.63
N VAL A 140 -10.41 -12.29 1.98
CA VAL A 140 -10.33 -11.74 0.61
C VAL A 140 -10.48 -12.84 -0.47
N GLY A 141 -10.39 -14.12 -0.10
CA GLY A 141 -10.34 -15.22 -1.07
C GLY A 141 -9.06 -15.23 -1.90
N LEU A 142 -7.92 -14.86 -1.31
CA LEU A 142 -6.66 -14.68 -2.02
C LEU A 142 -6.06 -16.04 -2.40
N PRO A 143 -5.66 -16.28 -3.67
CA PRO A 143 -4.97 -17.49 -4.10
C PRO A 143 -3.69 -17.78 -3.29
N GLU A 144 -3.35 -19.06 -3.12
CA GLU A 144 -2.25 -19.50 -2.25
C GLU A 144 -0.88 -18.93 -2.66
N HIS A 145 -0.64 -18.75 -3.97
CA HIS A 145 0.61 -18.19 -4.50
C HIS A 145 0.76 -16.67 -4.30
N LEU A 146 -0.27 -15.98 -3.84
CA LEU A 146 -0.20 -14.56 -3.53
C LEU A 146 0.04 -14.37 -2.02
N ILE A 147 1.13 -13.74 -1.66
CA ILE A 147 1.51 -13.50 -0.27
C ILE A 147 1.12 -12.05 0.13
N PRO A 148 0.19 -11.86 1.06
CA PRO A 148 -0.21 -10.53 1.53
C PRO A 148 1.01 -9.73 2.00
N PHE A 149 1.22 -8.53 1.42
CA PHE A 149 2.31 -7.65 1.80
C PHE A 149 1.83 -6.48 2.65
N ALA A 150 0.84 -5.75 2.16
CA ALA A 150 0.30 -4.58 2.84
C ALA A 150 -1.14 -4.27 2.41
N LEU A 151 -1.90 -3.68 3.32
CA LEU A 151 -3.16 -3.01 3.03
C LEU A 151 -2.91 -1.51 2.88
N VAL A 152 -3.53 -0.88 1.90
CA VAL A 152 -3.54 0.57 1.70
C VAL A 152 -4.99 1.03 1.69
N SER A 153 -5.44 1.68 2.77
CA SER A 153 -6.75 2.33 2.78
C SER A 153 -6.65 3.70 2.12
N VAL A 154 -7.66 4.07 1.34
CA VAL A 154 -7.72 5.34 0.61
C VAL A 154 -9.13 5.90 0.67
N GLY A 155 -9.24 7.23 0.86
CA GLY A 155 -10.50 7.96 0.89
C GLY A 155 -10.28 9.44 1.08
N HIS A 156 -11.36 10.22 1.09
CA HIS A 156 -11.31 11.63 1.45
C HIS A 156 -11.05 11.77 2.95
N SER A 157 -10.01 12.53 3.31
CA SER A 157 -9.59 12.66 4.72
C SER A 157 -10.64 13.39 5.55
N ALA A 158 -10.96 12.82 6.73
CA ALA A 158 -11.75 13.49 7.78
C ALA A 158 -10.85 14.12 8.87
N GLU A 159 -9.52 14.06 8.69
CA GLU A 159 -8.55 14.67 9.60
C GLU A 159 -7.54 15.51 8.81
N ASP A 160 -7.00 16.55 9.42
CA ASP A 160 -5.96 17.39 8.85
C ASP A 160 -4.63 17.15 9.54
N LYS A 161 -3.53 17.09 8.76
CA LYS A 161 -2.18 16.83 9.26
C LYS A 161 -1.16 17.69 8.54
N GLU A 162 -0.42 18.47 9.31
CA GLU A 162 0.65 19.29 8.80
C GLU A 162 1.71 18.48 8.03
N PRO A 163 2.25 19.02 6.94
CA PRO A 163 3.39 18.43 6.23
C PRO A 163 4.57 18.22 7.17
N ARG A 164 5.35 17.17 6.94
CA ARG A 164 6.53 16.90 7.78
C ARG A 164 7.68 16.24 7.04
N THR A 165 8.87 16.37 7.62
CA THR A 165 10.02 15.53 7.37
C THR A 165 10.62 15.08 8.72
N ASN A 166 11.22 13.91 8.73
CA ASN A 166 11.98 13.39 9.88
C ASN A 166 13.49 13.41 9.56
N TYR A 167 13.96 14.41 8.80
CA TYR A 167 15.38 14.54 8.48
C TYR A 167 16.19 14.81 9.74
N GLU A 168 17.23 14.02 9.94
CA GLU A 168 18.21 14.17 10.99
C GLU A 168 19.60 14.13 10.37
N GLU A 169 20.40 15.20 10.54
CA GLU A 169 21.74 15.30 9.97
C GLU A 169 22.69 14.21 10.47
N SER A 170 22.49 13.75 11.72
CA SER A 170 23.25 12.66 12.34
C SER A 170 23.13 11.32 11.61
N GLN A 171 22.10 11.14 10.79
CA GLN A 171 21.88 9.94 9.97
C GLN A 171 22.53 10.04 8.57
N VAL A 172 23.25 11.14 8.29
CA VAL A 172 23.90 11.39 7.00
C VAL A 172 25.42 11.45 7.18
N MET A 173 26.13 10.66 6.41
CA MET A 173 27.59 10.68 6.38
C MET A 173 28.06 11.29 5.05
N TRP A 174 28.82 12.37 5.13
CA TRP A 174 29.52 12.97 3.99
C TRP A 174 30.95 12.40 3.90
N LYS A 175 31.35 11.94 2.70
CA LYS A 175 32.71 11.42 2.42
C LYS A 175 33.30 12.10 1.21
#